data_1a8e34ac3abf5433b1c6b848ebea647e
#
_entry.id   1a8e34ac3abf5433b1c6b848ebea647e
#
_cell.length_a   1.000
_cell.length_b   1.000
_cell.length_c   1.000
_cell.angle_alpha   90.00
_cell.angle_beta   90.00
_cell.angle_gamma   90.00
#
_symmetry.space_group_name_H-M   'P 1'
#
loop_
_entity.id
_entity.type
_entity.pdbx_description
1 polymer ?
#
loop_
_entity_poly.entity_id
_entity_poly.type
_entity_poly.pdbx_seq_one_letter_code
_entity_poly.pdbx_strand_id
1 'polypeptide(L)'
;MLPGSMMQKRPERGLRAMFMLLVAGGLALVMMAPGLAGAATTLPRAARARSGKPDVFATLPSGAALLSGQSLVSANGRYTLDMQGDGNLVLYGAGLVLWDSGTVHEAGAYATLQGDGNFVIYKAGVALWSSVTNQVVHGMYTLTVQDDGNVALYSPSGKPLWNTYTEAGVGLQYGDSGPAVRALQIHLTALGYWLGTANGYFGDSTQQAVWALQKAAELPRSGFITGATAVAIANGVQPVPAPATGNLVEVDLHDDLVMVIVNGKLAWTLNTSTGGGYTYTDATGTSVAITPTGVFHIFATINGLDVDSLGALWRPRFFTDGGIAVHGDSYVPPVAVSHGCVRVSDEAINWIWADNIMPVGEEVWVF
;
A
#
# COMPACT_ATOMS: atom_id res chain seq x y z
N MET A 1 28.62 11.48 -41.86
CA MET A 1 28.87 11.84 -40.44
C MET A 1 27.53 12.20 -39.84
N LEU A 2 26.93 11.26 -39.14
CA LEU A 2 25.69 11.46 -38.39
C LEU A 2 26.04 11.71 -36.90
N PRO A 3 25.43 12.68 -36.23
CA PRO A 3 25.73 12.94 -34.84
C PRO A 3 25.14 11.84 -33.94
N GLY A 4 25.96 11.33 -33.03
CA GLY A 4 25.60 10.27 -32.10
C GLY A 4 24.46 10.66 -31.17
N SER A 5 23.50 9.76 -31.09
CA SER A 5 22.48 9.73 -30.04
C SER A 5 23.18 9.63 -28.68
N MET A 6 23.08 10.67 -27.87
CA MET A 6 23.41 10.59 -26.44
C MET A 6 22.36 9.74 -25.75
N MET A 7 22.68 8.48 -25.55
CA MET A 7 21.98 7.60 -24.63
C MET A 7 22.10 8.19 -23.22
N GLN A 8 21.06 8.85 -22.73
CA GLN A 8 20.98 9.31 -21.35
C GLN A 8 20.85 8.07 -20.47
N LYS A 9 21.96 7.62 -19.88
CA LYS A 9 21.96 6.57 -18.85
C LYS A 9 21.11 7.08 -17.69
N ARG A 10 20.02 6.38 -17.40
CA ARG A 10 19.35 6.50 -16.10
C ARG A 10 20.37 6.24 -15.00
N PRO A 11 20.31 6.98 -13.89
CA PRO A 11 21.08 6.59 -12.71
C PRO A 11 20.61 5.20 -12.29
N GLU A 12 21.55 4.29 -12.13
CA GLU A 12 21.31 2.99 -11.50
C GLU A 12 20.55 3.26 -10.21
N ARG A 13 19.41 2.58 -10.03
CA ARG A 13 18.70 2.56 -8.75
C ARG A 13 19.65 1.92 -7.74
N GLY A 14 20.49 2.75 -7.11
CA GLY A 14 21.32 2.33 -6.01
C GLY A 14 20.42 1.66 -4.98
N LEU A 15 20.89 0.53 -4.47
CA LEU A 15 20.40 -0.15 -3.30
C LEU A 15 19.84 0.90 -2.33
N ARG A 16 18.52 0.99 -2.19
CA ARG A 16 17.91 1.80 -1.15
C ARG A 16 18.29 1.17 0.17
N ALA A 17 19.44 1.61 0.69
CA ALA A 17 19.70 1.47 2.09
C ALA A 17 18.48 2.02 2.80
N MET A 18 17.90 1.20 3.64
CA MET A 18 16.91 1.53 4.64
C MET A 18 17.35 2.85 5.30
N PHE A 19 16.77 3.98 4.86
CA PHE A 19 16.95 5.25 5.54
C PHE A 19 16.17 5.16 6.84
N MET A 20 16.87 4.65 7.85
CA MET A 20 16.58 4.94 9.23
C MET A 20 16.67 6.46 9.35
N LEU A 21 15.53 7.13 9.45
CA LEU A 21 15.49 8.56 9.74
C LEU A 21 16.05 8.73 11.16
N LEU A 22 17.33 8.98 11.27
CA LEU A 22 17.97 9.50 12.47
C LEU A 22 17.38 10.89 12.68
N VAL A 23 16.32 10.98 13.48
CA VAL A 23 15.91 12.24 14.07
C VAL A 23 17.03 12.64 15.01
N ALA A 24 17.80 13.63 14.60
CA ALA A 24 18.82 14.25 15.41
C ALA A 24 18.20 14.70 16.73
N GLY A 25 18.55 14.02 17.83
CA GLY A 25 18.18 14.40 19.17
C GLY A 25 18.75 15.77 19.50
N GLY A 26 17.89 16.77 19.60
CA GLY A 26 18.22 18.02 20.26
C GLY A 26 18.50 17.73 21.73
N LEU A 27 19.75 17.87 22.13
CA LEU A 27 20.23 17.81 23.51
C LEU A 27 19.62 19.00 24.27
N ALA A 28 18.46 18.81 24.89
CA ALA A 28 17.96 19.78 25.87
C ALA A 28 18.75 19.59 27.16
N LEU A 29 19.62 20.54 27.44
CA LEU A 29 20.32 20.68 28.70
C LEU A 29 19.31 20.98 29.80
N VAL A 30 18.90 19.95 30.56
CA VAL A 30 18.08 20.12 31.75
C VAL A 30 18.97 20.57 32.90
N MET A 31 18.85 21.85 33.26
CA MET A 31 19.40 22.36 34.51
C MET A 31 18.70 21.66 35.68
N MET A 32 19.44 20.92 36.45
CA MET A 32 19.02 20.34 37.72
C MET A 32 18.78 21.47 38.75
N ALA A 33 17.53 21.64 39.18
CA ALA A 33 17.20 22.29 40.44
C ALA A 33 17.24 21.24 41.54
N PRO A 34 17.84 21.49 42.70
CA PRO A 34 17.88 20.55 43.79
C PRO A 34 16.58 20.61 44.63
N GLY A 35 16.01 19.46 44.86
CA GLY A 35 15.16 19.22 46.04
C GLY A 35 13.66 19.14 45.80
N LEU A 36 13.17 17.91 45.68
CA LEU A 36 11.96 17.47 46.41
C LEU A 36 12.00 15.95 46.52
N ALA A 37 11.97 15.49 47.75
CA ALA A 37 12.02 14.09 48.13
C ALA A 37 10.74 13.36 47.72
N GLY A 38 10.90 12.12 47.22
CA GLY A 38 10.00 11.00 47.46
C GLY A 38 8.57 11.11 46.92
N ALA A 39 8.38 10.94 45.60
CA ALA A 39 7.15 10.33 45.12
C ALA A 39 7.49 8.93 44.62
N ALA A 40 7.11 7.91 45.38
CA ALA A 40 7.11 6.55 44.89
C ALA A 40 6.24 6.50 43.62
N THR A 41 6.88 6.23 42.47
CA THR A 41 6.19 5.98 41.24
C THR A 41 5.39 4.69 41.40
N THR A 42 4.13 4.83 41.77
CA THR A 42 3.15 3.75 41.68
C THR A 42 3.03 3.41 40.18
N LEU A 43 3.42 2.19 39.83
CA LEU A 43 3.15 1.61 38.52
C LEU A 43 1.67 1.83 38.19
N PRO A 44 1.33 2.22 36.92
CA PRO A 44 -0.06 2.35 36.52
C PRO A 44 -0.79 1.05 36.83
N ARG A 45 -2.00 1.17 37.40
CA ARG A 45 -2.84 0.05 37.82
C ARG A 45 -3.09 -0.86 36.65
N ALA A 46 -2.42 -2.02 36.62
CA ALA A 46 -2.70 -3.06 35.64
C ALA A 46 -4.19 -3.42 35.71
N ALA A 47 -4.83 -3.53 34.55
CA ALA A 47 -6.14 -4.13 34.44
C ALA A 47 -6.04 -5.53 35.07
N ARG A 48 -6.74 -5.77 36.18
CA ARG A 48 -6.56 -6.96 37.02
C ARG A 48 -7.15 -8.16 36.30
N ALA A 49 -6.29 -9.02 35.73
CA ALA A 49 -6.69 -10.31 35.19
C ALA A 49 -7.36 -11.15 36.29
N ARG A 50 -8.63 -11.46 36.11
CA ARG A 50 -9.34 -12.49 36.90
C ARG A 50 -9.13 -13.83 36.20
N SER A 51 -8.72 -14.86 36.92
CA SER A 51 -8.53 -16.21 36.44
C SER A 51 -9.83 -16.79 35.88
N GLY A 52 -9.92 -17.01 34.59
CA GLY A 52 -11.03 -17.74 33.98
C GLY A 52 -11.68 -17.07 32.77
N LYS A 53 -11.01 -16.89 31.67
CA LYS A 53 -11.20 -16.25 30.40
C LYS A 53 -10.46 -14.92 30.30
N PRO A 54 -9.66 -14.68 29.27
CA PRO A 54 -9.05 -13.37 29.11
C PRO A 54 -10.16 -12.33 29.02
N ASP A 55 -10.07 -11.29 29.85
CA ASP A 55 -10.96 -10.13 29.77
C ASP A 55 -10.72 -9.49 28.41
N VAL A 56 -11.67 -9.65 27.49
CA VAL A 56 -11.61 -9.13 26.13
C VAL A 56 -11.99 -7.66 26.17
N PHE A 57 -11.00 -6.78 26.17
CA PHE A 57 -11.21 -5.33 26.10
C PHE A 57 -10.95 -4.86 24.68
N ALA A 58 -11.91 -4.22 24.05
CA ALA A 58 -11.71 -3.53 22.79
C ALA A 58 -10.96 -2.20 22.97
N THR A 59 -10.79 -1.73 24.21
CA THR A 59 -10.30 -0.38 24.51
C THR A 59 -9.29 -0.34 25.65
N LEU A 60 -8.30 0.56 25.52
CA LEU A 60 -7.36 0.93 26.58
C LEU A 60 -7.58 2.40 26.93
N PRO A 61 -8.07 2.73 28.14
CA PRO A 61 -8.20 4.12 28.57
C PRO A 61 -6.84 4.71 28.99
N SER A 62 -6.73 6.04 28.98
CA SER A 62 -5.55 6.73 29.50
C SER A 62 -5.31 6.40 30.98
N GLY A 63 -4.04 6.22 31.34
CA GLY A 63 -3.58 5.72 32.63
C GLY A 63 -3.53 4.19 32.76
N ALA A 64 -3.98 3.45 31.74
CA ALA A 64 -3.87 2.00 31.67
C ALA A 64 -2.65 1.54 30.85
N ALA A 65 -2.23 0.30 31.10
CA ALA A 65 -1.13 -0.33 30.38
C ALA A 65 -1.52 -1.71 29.88
N LEU A 66 -0.93 -2.10 28.76
CA LEU A 66 -0.96 -3.43 28.16
C LEU A 66 0.40 -4.07 28.44
N LEU A 67 0.43 -5.03 29.35
CA LEU A 67 1.66 -5.71 29.76
C LEU A 67 2.00 -6.83 28.78
N SER A 68 3.26 -7.28 28.81
CA SER A 68 3.71 -8.44 28.02
C SER A 68 2.78 -9.66 28.22
N GLY A 69 2.31 -10.24 27.13
CA GLY A 69 1.34 -11.32 27.07
C GLY A 69 -0.12 -10.90 27.24
N GLN A 70 -0.43 -9.60 27.29
CA GLN A 70 -1.80 -9.08 27.30
C GLN A 70 -2.20 -8.57 25.93
N SER A 71 -3.51 -8.64 25.63
CA SER A 71 -4.06 -8.25 24.33
C SER A 71 -5.32 -7.40 24.49
N LEU A 72 -5.56 -6.56 23.50
CA LEU A 72 -6.87 -5.96 23.22
C LEU A 72 -7.49 -6.68 22.04
N VAL A 73 -8.80 -6.96 22.10
CA VAL A 73 -9.50 -7.66 21.02
C VAL A 73 -10.70 -6.84 20.58
N SER A 74 -10.92 -6.69 19.27
CA SER A 74 -12.09 -6.02 18.70
C SER A 74 -13.40 -6.67 19.18
N ALA A 75 -14.51 -5.92 19.18
CA ALA A 75 -15.80 -6.42 19.67
C ALA A 75 -16.30 -7.64 18.89
N ASN A 76 -16.00 -7.71 17.57
CA ASN A 76 -16.32 -8.85 16.71
C ASN A 76 -15.34 -10.04 16.85
N GLY A 77 -14.27 -9.91 17.65
CA GLY A 77 -13.28 -10.95 17.92
C GLY A 77 -12.33 -11.26 16.76
N ARG A 78 -12.34 -10.47 15.67
CA ARG A 78 -11.54 -10.72 14.46
C ARG A 78 -10.12 -10.16 14.53
N TYR A 79 -9.90 -9.12 15.33
CA TYR A 79 -8.65 -8.38 15.40
C TYR A 79 -8.12 -8.36 16.82
N THR A 80 -6.82 -8.54 16.95
CA THR A 80 -6.13 -8.62 18.23
C THR A 80 -4.87 -7.76 18.20
N LEU A 81 -4.78 -6.79 19.10
CA LEU A 81 -3.55 -6.05 19.37
C LEU A 81 -2.84 -6.71 20.57
N ASP A 82 -1.70 -7.33 20.32
CA ASP A 82 -0.99 -8.19 21.25
C ASP A 82 0.35 -7.59 21.66
N MET A 83 0.56 -7.37 22.96
CA MET A 83 1.87 -7.00 23.51
C MET A 83 2.65 -8.28 23.75
N GLN A 84 3.47 -8.67 22.79
CA GLN A 84 4.15 -9.96 22.76
C GLN A 84 5.26 -10.08 23.81
N GLY A 85 5.62 -11.32 24.13
CA GLY A 85 6.69 -11.61 25.08
C GLY A 85 8.08 -11.18 24.63
N ASP A 86 8.30 -11.01 23.32
CA ASP A 86 9.53 -10.51 22.72
C ASP A 86 9.65 -8.97 22.76
N GLY A 87 8.59 -8.29 23.22
CA GLY A 87 8.53 -6.83 23.35
C GLY A 87 7.93 -6.10 22.17
N ASN A 88 7.50 -6.82 21.11
CA ASN A 88 6.80 -6.21 19.98
C ASN A 88 5.30 -6.06 20.26
N LEU A 89 4.73 -4.91 19.93
CA LEU A 89 3.29 -4.71 19.93
C LEU A 89 2.78 -4.97 18.53
N VAL A 90 1.92 -5.97 18.35
CA VAL A 90 1.51 -6.47 17.03
C VAL A 90 -0.01 -6.51 16.93
N LEU A 91 -0.54 -5.97 15.85
CA LEU A 91 -1.94 -6.10 15.46
C LEU A 91 -2.12 -7.27 14.49
N TYR A 92 -2.99 -8.19 14.85
CA TYR A 92 -3.37 -9.33 14.03
C TYR A 92 -4.81 -9.24 13.52
N GLY A 93 -5.03 -9.71 12.29
CA GLY A 93 -6.36 -9.96 11.71
C GLY A 93 -6.31 -11.16 10.79
N ALA A 94 -7.30 -12.05 10.88
CA ALA A 94 -7.36 -13.30 10.10
C ALA A 94 -6.07 -14.16 10.17
N GLY A 95 -5.34 -14.11 11.29
CA GLY A 95 -4.07 -14.80 11.49
C GLY A 95 -2.86 -14.15 10.81
N LEU A 96 -3.02 -12.97 10.24
CA LEU A 96 -1.96 -12.19 9.59
C LEU A 96 -1.56 -10.98 10.44
N VAL A 97 -0.29 -10.58 10.35
CA VAL A 97 0.18 -9.32 10.92
C VAL A 97 -0.34 -8.18 10.05
N LEU A 98 -1.06 -7.24 10.66
CA LEU A 98 -1.56 -6.04 10.01
C LEU A 98 -0.65 -4.84 10.24
N TRP A 99 -0.12 -4.77 11.45
CA TRP A 99 0.77 -3.69 11.89
C TRP A 99 1.62 -4.19 13.06
N ASP A 100 2.81 -3.66 13.22
CA ASP A 100 3.64 -3.85 14.39
C ASP A 100 4.45 -2.58 14.72
N SER A 101 4.89 -2.49 15.96
CA SER A 101 5.66 -1.35 16.47
C SER A 101 7.14 -1.40 16.11
N GLY A 102 7.64 -2.51 15.59
CA GLY A 102 9.06 -2.72 15.32
C GLY A 102 9.94 -2.83 16.56
N THR A 103 9.36 -3.12 17.74
CA THR A 103 10.08 -3.23 19.02
C THR A 103 10.42 -4.68 19.40
N VAL A 104 10.57 -5.55 18.41
CA VAL A 104 11.03 -6.92 18.57
C VAL A 104 12.42 -6.98 19.25
N HIS A 105 12.68 -8.03 20.06
CA HIS A 105 13.87 -8.23 20.91
C HIS A 105 13.94 -7.34 22.17
N GLU A 106 12.84 -6.66 22.51
CA GLU A 106 12.73 -5.83 23.71
C GLU A 106 11.92 -6.52 24.82
N ALA A 107 12.21 -7.79 25.09
CA ALA A 107 11.49 -8.58 26.09
C ALA A 107 11.36 -7.84 27.45
N GLY A 108 10.14 -7.87 28.02
CA GLY A 108 9.78 -7.10 29.21
C GLY A 108 9.26 -5.68 28.93
N ALA A 109 9.14 -5.29 27.64
CA ALA A 109 8.46 -4.06 27.28
C ALA A 109 6.95 -4.14 27.56
N TYR A 110 6.33 -2.99 27.74
CA TYR A 110 4.89 -2.83 27.92
C TYR A 110 4.41 -1.55 27.22
N ALA A 111 3.17 -1.55 26.77
CA ALA A 111 2.55 -0.38 26.15
C ALA A 111 1.64 0.33 27.15
N THR A 112 1.59 1.67 27.10
CA THR A 112 0.70 2.46 27.99
C THR A 112 0.13 3.66 27.26
N LEU A 113 -1.15 3.94 27.48
CA LEU A 113 -1.77 5.18 27.05
C LEU A 113 -1.65 6.18 28.20
N GLN A 114 -0.83 7.20 28.02
CA GLN A 114 -0.56 8.21 29.05
C GLN A 114 -1.72 9.20 29.21
N GLY A 115 -1.73 9.91 30.33
CA GLY A 115 -2.75 10.92 30.63
C GLY A 115 -2.72 12.16 29.74
N ASP A 116 -1.61 12.38 29.04
CA ASP A 116 -1.44 13.43 28.03
C ASP A 116 -1.90 12.98 26.62
N GLY A 117 -2.40 11.74 26.49
CA GLY A 117 -2.86 11.18 25.22
C GLY A 117 -1.77 10.59 24.34
N ASN A 118 -0.53 10.45 24.82
CA ASN A 118 0.51 9.74 24.09
C ASN A 118 0.44 8.23 24.38
N PHE A 119 0.43 7.41 23.33
CA PHE A 119 0.52 5.96 23.46
C PHE A 119 1.98 5.54 23.25
N VAL A 120 2.58 4.92 24.25
CA VAL A 120 4.04 4.72 24.32
C VAL A 120 4.36 3.29 24.71
N ILE A 121 5.38 2.71 24.09
CA ILE A 121 5.98 1.43 24.50
C ILE A 121 7.25 1.72 25.28
N TYR A 122 7.32 1.19 26.51
CA TYR A 122 8.45 1.35 27.42
C TYR A 122 9.13 0.03 27.74
N LYS A 123 10.45 0.09 27.95
CA LYS A 123 11.22 -0.95 28.64
C LYS A 123 12.13 -0.31 29.67
N ALA A 124 12.04 -0.76 30.93
CA ALA A 124 12.86 -0.24 32.04
C ALA A 124 12.87 1.31 32.14
N GLY A 125 11.73 1.95 31.85
CA GLY A 125 11.58 3.41 31.87
C GLY A 125 12.07 4.15 30.62
N VAL A 126 12.63 3.45 29.65
CA VAL A 126 13.03 4.02 28.34
C VAL A 126 11.93 3.86 27.33
N ALA A 127 11.52 4.93 26.66
CA ALA A 127 10.56 4.88 25.55
C ALA A 127 11.22 4.28 24.30
N LEU A 128 10.62 3.20 23.79
CA LEU A 128 11.08 2.51 22.57
C LEU A 128 10.32 3.00 21.34
N TRP A 129 9.03 3.27 21.51
CA TRP A 129 8.14 3.73 20.45
C TRP A 129 7.04 4.62 21.02
N SER A 130 6.49 5.54 20.25
CA SER A 130 5.31 6.31 20.65
C SER A 130 4.48 6.78 19.44
N SER A 131 3.19 7.02 19.67
CA SER A 131 2.26 7.62 18.69
C SER A 131 2.51 9.12 18.46
N VAL A 132 3.35 9.76 19.26
CA VAL A 132 3.67 11.20 19.21
C VAL A 132 2.39 12.09 19.29
N THR A 133 1.43 11.68 20.10
CA THR A 133 0.12 12.36 20.21
C THR A 133 -0.08 13.12 21.50
N ASN A 134 0.99 13.40 22.25
CA ASN A 134 0.92 14.14 23.50
C ASN A 134 0.18 15.49 23.31
N GLN A 135 -0.84 15.70 24.14
CA GLN A 135 -1.71 16.87 24.12
C GLN A 135 -1.74 17.53 25.50
N VAL A 136 -2.06 18.82 25.54
CA VAL A 136 -2.22 19.56 26.80
C VAL A 136 -3.66 19.46 27.34
N VAL A 137 -4.57 18.83 26.62
CA VAL A 137 -5.99 18.74 26.99
C VAL A 137 -6.19 17.65 28.03
N HIS A 138 -6.74 18.02 29.18
CA HIS A 138 -7.10 17.07 30.22
C HIS A 138 -8.38 16.33 29.85
N GLY A 139 -8.40 15.01 30.11
CA GLY A 139 -9.57 14.17 29.88
C GLY A 139 -9.19 12.71 29.64
N MET A 140 -10.17 11.88 29.35
CA MET A 140 -9.95 10.46 29.10
C MET A 140 -9.68 10.21 27.63
N TYR A 141 -8.46 9.88 27.29
CA TYR A 141 -8.08 9.36 25.97
C TYR A 141 -8.39 7.88 25.90
N THR A 142 -8.64 7.37 24.71
CA THR A 142 -9.00 5.96 24.51
C THR A 142 -8.34 5.41 23.26
N LEU A 143 -7.58 4.32 23.42
CA LEU A 143 -7.12 3.51 22.30
C LEU A 143 -8.13 2.38 22.08
N THR A 144 -8.56 2.17 20.84
CA THR A 144 -9.60 1.18 20.49
C THR A 144 -9.14 0.29 19.35
N VAL A 145 -9.29 -1.03 19.51
CA VAL A 145 -9.21 -1.98 18.39
C VAL A 145 -10.61 -2.07 17.79
N GLN A 146 -10.75 -1.61 16.57
CA GLN A 146 -12.04 -1.48 15.89
C GLN A 146 -12.43 -2.76 15.12
N ASP A 147 -13.71 -2.91 14.84
CA ASP A 147 -14.25 -4.06 14.10
C ASP A 147 -13.90 -4.08 12.61
N ASP A 148 -13.36 -2.98 12.10
CA ASP A 148 -12.82 -2.84 10.73
C ASP A 148 -11.32 -3.20 10.63
N GLY A 149 -10.69 -3.52 11.76
CA GLY A 149 -9.27 -3.90 11.82
C GLY A 149 -8.32 -2.73 12.08
N ASN A 150 -8.84 -1.52 12.29
CA ASN A 150 -8.02 -0.37 12.66
C ASN A 150 -7.80 -0.30 14.18
N VAL A 151 -6.65 0.19 14.61
CA VAL A 151 -6.43 0.62 15.99
C VAL A 151 -6.36 2.14 15.99
N ALA A 152 -7.28 2.78 16.67
CA ALA A 152 -7.36 4.22 16.70
C ALA A 152 -7.28 4.80 18.11
N LEU A 153 -6.56 5.91 18.27
CA LEU A 153 -6.44 6.69 19.49
C LEU A 153 -7.34 7.93 19.38
N TYR A 154 -8.23 8.08 20.33
CA TYR A 154 -9.18 9.18 20.38
C TYR A 154 -8.92 10.14 21.55
N SER A 155 -9.11 11.43 21.27
CA SER A 155 -9.14 12.47 22.31
C SER A 155 -10.40 12.37 23.18
N PRO A 156 -10.46 13.09 24.32
CA PRO A 156 -11.68 13.18 25.13
C PRO A 156 -12.92 13.70 24.41
N SER A 157 -12.73 14.46 23.31
CA SER A 157 -13.81 14.96 22.47
C SER A 157 -14.21 13.99 21.33
N GLY A 158 -13.61 12.80 21.26
CA GLY A 158 -13.88 11.80 20.22
C GLY A 158 -13.12 12.09 18.88
N LYS A 159 -12.21 13.06 18.86
CA LYS A 159 -11.39 13.31 17.67
C LYS A 159 -10.29 12.27 17.55
N PRO A 160 -10.10 11.60 16.39
CA PRO A 160 -8.96 10.71 16.19
C PRO A 160 -7.66 11.51 16.17
N LEU A 161 -6.65 11.02 16.89
CA LEU A 161 -5.32 11.62 17.03
C LEU A 161 -4.26 10.80 16.29
N TRP A 162 -4.42 9.48 16.31
CA TRP A 162 -3.53 8.51 15.67
C TRP A 162 -4.30 7.25 15.35
N ASN A 163 -3.86 6.51 14.34
CA ASN A 163 -4.36 5.18 14.05
C ASN A 163 -3.32 4.35 13.29
N THR A 164 -3.54 3.04 13.18
CA THR A 164 -2.70 2.11 12.43
C THR A 164 -2.96 2.12 10.93
N TYR A 165 -4.03 2.76 10.47
CA TYR A 165 -4.50 2.77 9.06
C TYR A 165 -4.69 1.35 8.49
N THR A 166 -5.13 0.41 9.30
CA THR A 166 -5.31 -1.00 8.94
C THR A 166 -6.76 -1.38 8.64
N GLU A 167 -7.66 -0.38 8.57
CA GLU A 167 -9.04 -0.55 8.12
C GLU A 167 -9.19 -0.98 6.65
N ALA A 168 -8.08 -1.19 5.96
CA ALA A 168 -8.02 -1.56 4.56
C ALA A 168 -8.48 -2.99 4.23
N GLY A 169 -9.16 -3.65 5.18
CA GLY A 169 -9.89 -4.89 4.88
C GLY A 169 -9.03 -6.13 4.68
N VAL A 170 -8.11 -6.42 5.61
CA VAL A 170 -7.32 -7.67 5.55
C VAL A 170 -8.21 -8.90 5.40
N GLY A 171 -7.82 -9.77 4.49
CA GLY A 171 -8.57 -10.97 4.11
C GLY A 171 -9.60 -10.73 3.00
N LEU A 172 -9.86 -9.48 2.58
CA LEU A 172 -10.71 -9.20 1.43
C LEU A 172 -10.08 -9.76 0.15
N GLN A 173 -10.92 -10.39 -0.65
CA GLN A 173 -10.52 -11.08 -1.87
C GLN A 173 -11.62 -11.04 -2.93
N TYR A 174 -11.30 -11.50 -4.12
CA TYR A 174 -12.25 -11.63 -5.22
C TYR A 174 -13.52 -12.37 -4.78
N GLY A 175 -14.67 -11.79 -5.11
CA GLY A 175 -16.00 -12.29 -4.77
C GLY A 175 -16.58 -11.69 -3.49
N ASP A 176 -15.78 -11.04 -2.64
CA ASP A 176 -16.29 -10.37 -1.43
C ASP A 176 -17.10 -9.13 -1.78
N SER A 177 -17.99 -8.74 -0.87
CA SER A 177 -18.80 -7.55 -1.03
C SER A 177 -19.18 -6.90 0.29
N GLY A 178 -19.52 -5.62 0.23
CA GLY A 178 -19.98 -4.85 1.40
C GLY A 178 -19.17 -3.59 1.69
N PRO A 179 -19.43 -2.94 2.84
CA PRO A 179 -18.81 -1.66 3.19
C PRO A 179 -17.28 -1.71 3.29
N ALA A 180 -16.71 -2.82 3.78
CA ALA A 180 -15.25 -3.00 3.86
C ALA A 180 -14.59 -3.02 2.48
N VAL A 181 -15.21 -3.70 1.51
CA VAL A 181 -14.72 -3.68 0.12
C VAL A 181 -14.81 -2.27 -0.47
N ARG A 182 -15.92 -1.56 -0.21
CA ARG A 182 -16.09 -0.18 -0.68
C ARG A 182 -15.05 0.76 -0.08
N ALA A 183 -14.73 0.61 1.21
CA ALA A 183 -13.68 1.38 1.86
C ALA A 183 -12.30 1.11 1.24
N LEU A 184 -11.96 -0.16 1.01
CA LEU A 184 -10.75 -0.56 0.29
C LEU A 184 -10.67 0.10 -1.10
N GLN A 185 -11.75 0.04 -1.87
CA GLN A 185 -11.81 0.65 -3.20
C GLN A 185 -11.58 2.16 -3.16
N ILE A 186 -12.15 2.87 -2.17
CA ILE A 186 -11.94 4.30 -1.97
C ILE A 186 -10.45 4.58 -1.65
N HIS A 187 -9.83 3.78 -0.79
CA HIS A 187 -8.41 3.93 -0.46
C HIS A 187 -7.51 3.71 -1.69
N LEU A 188 -7.72 2.63 -2.43
CA LEU A 188 -6.96 2.35 -3.66
C LEU A 188 -7.11 3.47 -4.69
N THR A 189 -8.33 3.98 -4.89
CA THR A 189 -8.59 5.12 -5.77
C THR A 189 -7.88 6.38 -5.31
N ALA A 190 -7.90 6.69 -4.02
CA ALA A 190 -7.20 7.83 -3.44
C ALA A 190 -5.67 7.75 -3.60
N LEU A 191 -5.14 6.53 -3.68
CA LEU A 191 -3.73 6.26 -3.98
C LEU A 191 -3.44 6.23 -5.50
N GLY A 192 -4.42 6.52 -6.35
CA GLY A 192 -4.24 6.53 -7.80
C GLY A 192 -4.22 5.15 -8.46
N TYR A 193 -4.65 4.08 -7.77
CA TYR A 193 -4.84 2.78 -8.40
C TYR A 193 -6.21 2.73 -9.07
N TRP A 194 -6.22 2.61 -10.38
CA TRP A 194 -7.46 2.62 -11.13
C TRP A 194 -8.26 1.32 -10.94
N LEU A 195 -9.56 1.45 -10.64
CA LEU A 195 -10.48 0.33 -10.45
C LEU A 195 -11.93 0.65 -10.91
N GLY A 196 -12.11 1.79 -11.58
CA GLY A 196 -13.43 2.28 -11.93
C GLY A 196 -14.18 2.83 -10.71
N THR A 197 -15.38 2.33 -10.46
CA THR A 197 -16.26 2.83 -9.39
C THR A 197 -16.10 2.00 -8.11
N ALA A 198 -16.02 2.66 -6.96
CA ALA A 198 -16.07 2.04 -5.64
C ALA A 198 -17.51 1.55 -5.33
N ASN A 199 -17.86 0.38 -5.83
CA ASN A 199 -19.21 -0.21 -5.81
C ASN A 199 -19.47 -1.16 -4.62
N GLY A 200 -18.40 -1.49 -3.84
CA GLY A 200 -18.47 -2.41 -2.72
C GLY A 200 -18.47 -3.89 -3.12
N TYR A 201 -18.14 -4.23 -4.36
CA TYR A 201 -17.89 -5.60 -4.82
C TYR A 201 -16.43 -5.77 -5.26
N PHE A 202 -15.75 -6.75 -4.70
CA PHE A 202 -14.37 -7.09 -5.07
C PHE A 202 -14.38 -7.96 -6.34
N GLY A 203 -14.57 -7.31 -7.48
CA GLY A 203 -14.52 -7.92 -8.81
C GLY A 203 -13.18 -7.73 -9.48
N ASP A 204 -13.13 -8.01 -10.81
CA ASP A 204 -11.91 -7.97 -11.61
C ASP A 204 -11.17 -6.63 -11.48
N SER A 205 -11.84 -5.50 -11.65
CA SER A 205 -11.20 -4.17 -11.58
C SER A 205 -10.57 -3.89 -10.20
N THR A 206 -11.19 -4.36 -9.10
CA THR A 206 -10.62 -4.24 -7.76
C THR A 206 -9.38 -5.14 -7.62
N GLN A 207 -9.44 -6.37 -8.14
CA GLN A 207 -8.30 -7.29 -8.13
C GLN A 207 -7.13 -6.74 -8.96
N GLN A 208 -7.39 -6.13 -10.11
CA GLN A 208 -6.37 -5.47 -10.93
C GLN A 208 -5.67 -4.34 -10.14
N ALA A 209 -6.42 -3.51 -9.43
CA ALA A 209 -5.86 -2.46 -8.59
C ALA A 209 -5.02 -3.02 -7.42
N VAL A 210 -5.46 -4.11 -6.81
CA VAL A 210 -4.70 -4.81 -5.74
C VAL A 210 -3.39 -5.37 -6.28
N TRP A 211 -3.39 -6.01 -7.45
CA TRP A 211 -2.16 -6.48 -8.09
C TRP A 211 -1.23 -5.31 -8.42
N ALA A 212 -1.74 -4.19 -8.95
CA ALA A 212 -0.93 -3.02 -9.22
C ALA A 212 -0.26 -2.46 -7.96
N LEU A 213 -0.99 -2.37 -6.82
CA LEU A 213 -0.42 -1.99 -5.54
C LEU A 213 0.65 -3.00 -5.06
N GLN A 214 0.37 -4.30 -5.15
CA GLN A 214 1.30 -5.34 -4.71
C GLN A 214 2.60 -5.30 -5.52
N LYS A 215 2.52 -5.02 -6.82
CA LYS A 215 3.68 -4.81 -7.71
C LYS A 215 4.47 -3.57 -7.28
N ALA A 216 3.82 -2.42 -7.12
CA ALA A 216 4.47 -1.19 -6.69
C ALA A 216 5.11 -1.29 -5.29
N ALA A 217 4.57 -2.16 -4.45
CA ALA A 217 5.06 -2.43 -3.09
C ALA A 217 6.09 -3.57 -3.03
N GLU A 218 6.45 -4.19 -4.16
CA GLU A 218 7.34 -5.37 -4.25
C GLU A 218 6.85 -6.55 -3.39
N LEU A 219 5.52 -6.71 -3.27
CA LEU A 219 4.87 -7.78 -2.51
C LEU A 219 4.49 -8.97 -3.41
N PRO A 220 4.26 -10.15 -2.83
CA PRO A 220 3.64 -11.26 -3.55
C PRO A 220 2.32 -10.84 -4.19
N ARG A 221 2.17 -11.11 -5.49
CA ARG A 221 1.03 -10.70 -6.35
C ARG A 221 -0.16 -11.63 -6.12
N SER A 222 -0.67 -11.70 -4.88
CA SER A 222 -1.70 -12.65 -4.46
C SER A 222 -3.12 -12.27 -4.94
N GLY A 223 -3.38 -11.00 -5.21
CA GLY A 223 -4.68 -10.48 -5.61
C GLY A 223 -5.71 -10.38 -4.48
N PHE A 224 -5.31 -10.62 -3.22
CA PHE A 224 -6.13 -10.40 -2.03
C PHE A 224 -5.38 -9.53 -1.02
N ILE A 225 -6.10 -8.98 -0.03
CA ILE A 225 -5.50 -8.08 0.96
C ILE A 225 -4.84 -8.88 2.07
N THR A 226 -3.51 -9.04 1.98
CA THR A 226 -2.68 -9.57 3.06
C THR A 226 -2.39 -8.47 4.10
N GLY A 227 -1.83 -8.84 5.27
CA GLY A 227 -1.33 -7.86 6.22
C GLY A 227 -0.30 -6.91 5.61
N ALA A 228 0.63 -7.43 4.80
CA ALA A 228 1.61 -6.61 4.09
C ALA A 228 0.96 -5.68 3.06
N THR A 229 -0.09 -6.14 2.34
CA THR A 229 -0.85 -5.31 1.41
C THR A 229 -1.57 -4.17 2.14
N ALA A 230 -2.19 -4.45 3.30
CA ALA A 230 -2.84 -3.43 4.12
C ALA A 230 -1.84 -2.37 4.62
N VAL A 231 -0.65 -2.79 5.05
CA VAL A 231 0.43 -1.87 5.44
C VAL A 231 0.90 -1.02 4.26
N ALA A 232 0.99 -1.58 3.06
CA ALA A 232 1.34 -0.81 1.86
C ALA A 232 0.29 0.26 1.53
N ILE A 233 -1.01 -0.06 1.68
CA ILE A 233 -2.11 0.92 1.56
C ILE A 233 -1.96 2.03 2.60
N ALA A 234 -1.78 1.65 3.87
CA ALA A 234 -1.64 2.59 4.97
C ALA A 234 -0.44 3.54 4.81
N ASN A 235 0.66 3.03 4.27
CA ASN A 235 1.87 3.81 3.97
C ASN A 235 1.76 4.64 2.69
N GLY A 236 0.64 4.57 1.98
CA GLY A 236 0.43 5.32 0.75
C GLY A 236 1.38 4.92 -0.39
N VAL A 237 1.72 3.64 -0.50
CA VAL A 237 2.67 3.17 -1.52
C VAL A 237 2.12 3.45 -2.91
N GLN A 238 2.95 4.05 -3.74
CA GLN A 238 2.70 4.34 -5.15
C GLN A 238 3.98 4.04 -5.94
N PRO A 239 3.90 3.66 -7.22
CA PRO A 239 5.09 3.59 -8.07
C PRO A 239 5.66 4.99 -8.27
N VAL A 240 6.96 5.07 -8.52
CA VAL A 240 7.65 6.35 -8.76
C VAL A 240 7.85 6.50 -10.27
N PRO A 241 7.10 7.40 -10.94
CA PRO A 241 7.26 7.63 -12.36
C PRO A 241 8.64 8.24 -12.67
N ALA A 242 9.06 8.11 -13.91
CA ALA A 242 10.23 8.85 -14.39
C ALA A 242 9.94 10.35 -14.36
N PRO A 243 10.97 11.20 -14.15
CA PRO A 243 10.78 12.64 -14.26
C PRO A 243 10.30 13.02 -15.67
N ALA A 244 9.11 13.60 -15.73
CA ALA A 244 8.46 13.99 -17.00
C ALA A 244 7.80 15.37 -16.87
N THR A 245 7.54 16.00 -18.00
CA THR A 245 6.74 17.22 -18.11
C THR A 245 5.59 16.96 -19.08
N GLY A 246 4.40 17.46 -18.77
CA GLY A 246 3.22 17.24 -19.61
C GLY A 246 2.51 15.91 -19.33
N ASN A 247 1.81 15.43 -20.36
CA ASN A 247 1.07 14.17 -20.30
C ASN A 247 1.84 13.09 -21.07
N LEU A 248 1.87 11.89 -20.54
CA LEU A 248 2.39 10.70 -21.19
C LEU A 248 1.95 9.43 -20.44
N VAL A 249 2.21 8.30 -21.04
CA VAL A 249 2.02 7.00 -20.41
C VAL A 249 3.37 6.31 -20.23
N GLU A 250 3.63 5.80 -19.05
CA GLU A 250 4.80 4.97 -18.77
C GLU A 250 4.39 3.50 -18.67
N VAL A 251 5.19 2.63 -19.26
CA VAL A 251 5.10 1.18 -19.13
C VAL A 251 6.36 0.70 -18.44
N ASP A 252 6.24 0.36 -17.17
CA ASP A 252 7.33 -0.23 -16.39
C ASP A 252 7.32 -1.76 -16.60
N LEU A 253 8.33 -2.28 -17.30
CA LEU A 253 8.44 -3.73 -17.59
C LEU A 253 8.96 -4.54 -16.40
N HIS A 254 9.61 -3.91 -15.44
CA HIS A 254 10.09 -4.58 -14.23
C HIS A 254 8.93 -4.91 -13.31
N ASP A 255 8.06 -3.94 -13.08
CA ASP A 255 6.92 -4.08 -12.18
C ASP A 255 5.64 -4.51 -12.92
N ASP A 256 5.65 -4.57 -14.27
CA ASP A 256 4.46 -4.80 -15.11
C ASP A 256 3.33 -3.80 -14.78
N LEU A 257 3.64 -2.52 -14.79
CA LEU A 257 2.69 -1.44 -14.51
C LEU A 257 2.54 -0.50 -15.69
N VAL A 258 1.31 -0.02 -15.91
CA VAL A 258 1.03 1.16 -16.74
C VAL A 258 0.75 2.33 -15.81
N MET A 259 1.48 3.43 -15.99
CA MET A 259 1.32 4.67 -15.24
C MET A 259 0.86 5.78 -16.19
N VAL A 260 -0.24 6.42 -15.86
CA VAL A 260 -0.76 7.59 -16.57
C VAL A 260 -0.25 8.85 -15.89
N ILE A 261 0.53 9.63 -16.61
CA ILE A 261 1.13 10.87 -16.13
C ILE A 261 0.36 12.06 -16.70
N VAL A 262 -0.10 12.94 -15.84
CA VAL A 262 -0.83 14.15 -16.21
C VAL A 262 -0.12 15.37 -15.62
N ASN A 263 0.27 16.31 -16.49
CA ASN A 263 1.04 17.50 -16.09
C ASN A 263 2.29 17.14 -15.26
N GLY A 264 3.00 16.08 -15.66
CA GLY A 264 4.22 15.60 -15.01
C GLY A 264 4.00 14.88 -13.67
N LYS A 265 2.77 14.53 -13.32
CA LYS A 265 2.43 13.84 -12.06
C LYS A 265 1.72 12.53 -12.33
N LEU A 266 2.01 11.52 -11.51
CA LEU A 266 1.27 10.26 -11.51
C LEU A 266 -0.20 10.55 -11.19
N ALA A 267 -1.08 10.24 -12.14
CA ALA A 267 -2.52 10.33 -11.96
C ALA A 267 -3.12 8.96 -11.66
N TRP A 268 -2.74 7.95 -12.46
CA TRP A 268 -3.28 6.60 -12.32
C TRP A 268 -2.22 5.53 -12.55
N THR A 269 -2.38 4.41 -11.85
CA THR A 269 -1.59 3.20 -11.98
C THR A 269 -2.52 2.03 -12.29
N LEU A 270 -2.16 1.24 -13.31
CA LEU A 270 -2.91 0.06 -13.72
C LEU A 270 -2.00 -1.17 -13.68
N ASN A 271 -2.58 -2.32 -13.32
CA ASN A 271 -1.94 -3.61 -13.57
C ASN A 271 -1.84 -3.83 -15.08
N THR A 272 -0.73 -4.39 -15.52
CA THR A 272 -0.56 -4.83 -16.91
C THR A 272 0.11 -6.20 -16.97
N SER A 273 0.06 -6.79 -18.16
CA SER A 273 0.83 -7.97 -18.53
C SER A 273 1.51 -7.67 -19.87
N THR A 274 2.83 -7.65 -19.85
CA THR A 274 3.70 -7.31 -20.98
C THR A 274 4.30 -8.55 -21.63
N GLY A 275 5.23 -8.41 -22.58
CA GLY A 275 5.89 -9.51 -23.27
C GLY A 275 6.57 -10.49 -22.31
N GLY A 276 6.20 -11.76 -22.40
CA GLY A 276 6.60 -12.81 -21.44
C GLY A 276 8.01 -13.36 -21.63
N GLY A 277 8.77 -12.91 -22.63
CA GLY A 277 10.15 -13.35 -22.86
C GLY A 277 10.29 -14.75 -23.46
N TYR A 278 9.21 -15.44 -23.75
CA TYR A 278 9.23 -16.78 -24.36
C TYR A 278 9.33 -16.72 -25.89
N THR A 279 9.82 -17.82 -26.49
CA THR A 279 9.86 -17.97 -27.95
C THR A 279 8.52 -18.50 -28.43
N TYR A 280 8.00 -17.92 -29.50
CA TYR A 280 6.80 -18.40 -30.20
C TYR A 280 7.04 -18.45 -31.72
N THR A 281 6.19 -19.20 -32.43
CA THR A 281 6.25 -19.33 -33.89
C THR A 281 4.87 -19.04 -34.47
N ASP A 282 4.82 -18.15 -35.46
CA ASP A 282 3.63 -17.81 -36.22
C ASP A 282 3.87 -17.97 -37.73
N ALA A 283 2.98 -17.43 -38.56
CA ALA A 283 3.09 -17.48 -40.04
C ALA A 283 4.29 -16.71 -40.58
N THR A 284 4.88 -15.80 -39.82
CA THR A 284 6.02 -14.95 -40.22
C THR A 284 7.36 -15.54 -39.76
N GLY A 285 7.36 -16.53 -38.88
CA GLY A 285 8.57 -17.18 -38.40
C GLY A 285 8.59 -17.32 -36.86
N THR A 286 9.81 -17.49 -36.34
CA THR A 286 10.05 -17.61 -34.90
C THR A 286 10.51 -16.26 -34.32
N SER A 287 9.85 -15.84 -33.26
CA SER A 287 10.08 -14.55 -32.58
C SER A 287 10.14 -14.75 -31.06
N VAL A 288 10.59 -13.73 -30.34
CA VAL A 288 10.56 -13.68 -28.87
C VAL A 288 9.51 -12.66 -28.44
N ALA A 289 8.69 -13.05 -27.49
CA ALA A 289 7.60 -12.26 -26.93
C ALA A 289 8.15 -11.12 -26.05
N ILE A 290 8.54 -10.00 -26.66
CA ILE A 290 9.17 -8.86 -25.97
C ILE A 290 8.38 -7.57 -26.23
N THR A 291 8.11 -6.80 -25.18
CA THR A 291 7.69 -5.41 -25.30
C THR A 291 8.95 -4.54 -25.45
N PRO A 292 9.13 -3.83 -26.57
CA PRO A 292 10.36 -3.08 -26.83
C PRO A 292 10.46 -1.86 -25.90
N THR A 293 11.66 -1.59 -25.39
CA THR A 293 11.95 -0.40 -24.58
C THR A 293 12.23 0.80 -25.47
N GLY A 294 11.84 1.99 -25.03
CA GLY A 294 12.09 3.24 -25.74
C GLY A 294 11.01 4.30 -25.48
N VAL A 295 11.10 5.35 -26.29
CA VAL A 295 10.09 6.42 -26.34
C VAL A 295 9.33 6.28 -27.64
N PHE A 296 8.04 6.13 -27.54
CA PHE A 296 7.11 5.90 -28.65
C PHE A 296 5.98 6.91 -28.63
N HIS A 297 5.15 6.91 -29.65
CA HIS A 297 3.91 7.69 -29.70
C HIS A 297 2.77 6.82 -30.20
N ILE A 298 1.58 7.00 -29.66
CA ILE A 298 0.38 6.38 -30.23
C ILE A 298 0.17 6.93 -31.63
N PHE A 299 0.24 6.07 -32.65
CA PHE A 299 0.07 6.50 -34.05
C PHE A 299 -1.26 6.03 -34.68
N ALA A 300 -1.88 4.99 -34.11
CA ALA A 300 -3.15 4.45 -34.59
C ALA A 300 -3.99 3.88 -33.44
N THR A 301 -5.30 3.97 -33.61
CA THR A 301 -6.27 3.44 -32.64
C THR A 301 -7.46 2.81 -33.35
N ILE A 302 -8.01 1.72 -32.80
CA ILE A 302 -9.21 1.07 -33.31
C ILE A 302 -10.25 1.03 -32.20
N ASN A 303 -11.45 1.61 -32.43
CA ASN A 303 -12.56 1.55 -31.48
C ASN A 303 -13.39 0.29 -31.71
N GLY A 304 -12.86 -0.85 -31.33
CA GLY A 304 -13.49 -2.16 -31.55
C GLY A 304 -12.48 -3.28 -31.35
N LEU A 305 -12.88 -4.47 -31.76
CA LEU A 305 -12.04 -5.65 -31.76
C LEU A 305 -11.19 -5.65 -33.02
N ASP A 306 -9.89 -5.76 -32.85
CA ASP A 306 -8.93 -6.08 -33.90
C ASP A 306 -8.45 -7.53 -33.70
N VAL A 307 -8.33 -8.30 -34.78
CA VAL A 307 -7.95 -9.72 -34.70
C VAL A 307 -6.82 -9.99 -35.66
N ASP A 308 -5.69 -10.41 -35.13
CA ASP A 308 -4.53 -10.82 -35.91
C ASP A 308 -4.17 -12.31 -35.66
N SER A 309 -3.04 -12.75 -36.17
CA SER A 309 -2.54 -14.13 -36.01
C SER A 309 -2.15 -14.49 -34.58
N LEU A 310 -1.93 -13.50 -33.70
CA LEU A 310 -1.49 -13.69 -32.33
C LEU A 310 -2.63 -13.54 -31.31
N GLY A 311 -3.82 -13.11 -31.77
CA GLY A 311 -4.99 -13.02 -30.92
C GLY A 311 -5.91 -11.85 -31.21
N ALA A 312 -6.77 -11.57 -30.24
CA ALA A 312 -7.75 -10.50 -30.30
C ALA A 312 -7.32 -9.33 -29.41
N LEU A 313 -7.38 -8.12 -29.95
CA LEU A 313 -6.99 -6.88 -29.30
C LEU A 313 -8.26 -6.03 -29.14
N TRP A 314 -8.74 -5.85 -27.91
CA TRP A 314 -9.88 -4.98 -27.67
C TRP A 314 -9.44 -3.52 -27.57
N ARG A 315 -9.95 -2.66 -28.44
CA ARG A 315 -9.67 -1.21 -28.50
C ARG A 315 -8.16 -0.86 -28.48
N PRO A 316 -7.34 -1.46 -29.38
CA PRO A 316 -5.90 -1.26 -29.36
C PRO A 316 -5.50 0.20 -29.62
N ARG A 317 -4.38 0.59 -29.00
CA ARG A 317 -3.66 1.84 -29.19
C ARG A 317 -2.22 1.50 -29.56
N PHE A 318 -1.95 1.50 -30.86
CA PHE A 318 -0.67 1.08 -31.42
C PHE A 318 0.41 2.13 -31.22
N PHE A 319 1.57 1.72 -30.74
CA PHE A 319 2.72 2.60 -30.51
C PHE A 319 4.03 2.10 -31.16
N THR A 320 4.03 0.93 -31.81
CA THR A 320 5.16 0.45 -32.62
C THR A 320 4.69 0.01 -34.00
N ASP A 321 5.52 0.20 -35.03
CA ASP A 321 5.26 -0.28 -36.39
C ASP A 321 5.14 -1.81 -36.49
N GLY A 322 5.66 -2.53 -35.48
CA GLY A 322 5.56 -3.98 -35.33
C GLY A 322 4.23 -4.47 -34.75
N GLY A 323 3.22 -3.60 -34.61
CA GLY A 323 1.88 -3.98 -34.13
C GLY A 323 1.73 -4.07 -32.62
N ILE A 324 2.72 -3.62 -31.83
CA ILE A 324 2.59 -3.60 -30.37
C ILE A 324 1.66 -2.46 -29.95
N ALA A 325 0.69 -2.78 -29.12
CA ALA A 325 -0.33 -1.86 -28.66
C ALA A 325 -0.59 -1.98 -27.15
N VAL A 326 -1.14 -0.92 -26.56
CA VAL A 326 -1.91 -1.02 -25.31
C VAL A 326 -3.34 -1.42 -25.69
N HIS A 327 -3.85 -2.53 -25.15
CA HIS A 327 -5.18 -3.02 -25.50
C HIS A 327 -5.88 -3.70 -24.33
N GLY A 328 -7.19 -3.85 -24.42
CA GLY A 328 -8.00 -4.61 -23.47
C GLY A 328 -7.83 -6.12 -23.67
N ASP A 329 -7.88 -6.83 -22.55
CA ASP A 329 -7.97 -8.28 -22.50
C ASP A 329 -8.93 -8.65 -21.37
N SER A 330 -9.77 -9.64 -21.60
CA SER A 330 -10.73 -10.13 -20.60
C SER A 330 -10.07 -10.78 -19.37
N TYR A 331 -8.79 -11.14 -19.49
CA TYR A 331 -7.99 -11.67 -18.39
C TYR A 331 -6.55 -11.13 -18.45
N VAL A 332 -6.20 -10.28 -17.49
CA VAL A 332 -4.84 -9.72 -17.35
C VAL A 332 -4.21 -10.25 -16.08
N PRO A 333 -3.33 -11.25 -16.17
CA PRO A 333 -2.65 -11.81 -15.01
C PRO A 333 -1.64 -10.81 -14.41
N PRO A 334 -1.19 -11.02 -13.17
CA PRO A 334 -0.23 -10.12 -12.53
C PRO A 334 1.23 -10.34 -12.98
N VAL A 335 1.45 -11.04 -14.09
CA VAL A 335 2.76 -11.40 -14.63
C VAL A 335 2.81 -11.19 -16.14
N ALA A 336 4.00 -10.97 -16.70
CA ALA A 336 4.23 -10.82 -18.12
C ALA A 336 4.00 -12.15 -18.87
N VAL A 337 3.01 -12.21 -19.76
CA VAL A 337 2.67 -13.40 -20.57
C VAL A 337 2.19 -13.05 -21.99
N SER A 338 2.19 -11.77 -22.41
CA SER A 338 1.79 -11.39 -23.75
C SER A 338 2.86 -11.73 -24.79
N HIS A 339 2.52 -11.65 -26.07
CA HIS A 339 3.48 -11.76 -27.17
C HIS A 339 4.31 -10.47 -27.39
N GLY A 340 4.02 -9.42 -26.61
CA GLY A 340 4.70 -8.12 -26.70
C GLY A 340 3.77 -6.93 -26.44
N CYS A 341 2.47 -7.09 -26.66
CA CYS A 341 1.50 -6.06 -26.32
C CYS A 341 1.41 -5.81 -24.81
N VAL A 342 0.93 -4.61 -24.46
CA VAL A 342 0.69 -4.16 -23.09
C VAL A 342 -0.79 -4.35 -22.80
N ARG A 343 -1.13 -5.42 -22.09
CA ARG A 343 -2.52 -5.77 -21.77
C ARG A 343 -3.00 -5.01 -20.54
N VAL A 344 -4.17 -4.41 -20.61
CA VAL A 344 -4.94 -3.89 -19.48
C VAL A 344 -6.31 -4.52 -19.49
N SER A 345 -7.08 -4.47 -18.38
CA SER A 345 -8.43 -5.04 -18.40
C SER A 345 -9.36 -4.34 -19.39
N ASP A 346 -10.39 -5.05 -19.86
CA ASP A 346 -11.40 -4.49 -20.78
C ASP A 346 -12.06 -3.25 -20.20
N GLU A 347 -12.31 -3.20 -18.89
CA GLU A 347 -12.85 -2.02 -18.21
C GLU A 347 -11.86 -0.86 -18.26
N ALA A 348 -10.56 -1.13 -18.05
CA ALA A 348 -9.52 -0.10 -18.06
C ALA A 348 -9.34 0.50 -19.46
N ILE A 349 -9.28 -0.32 -20.51
CA ILE A 349 -9.18 0.21 -21.86
C ILE A 349 -10.45 0.95 -22.28
N ASN A 350 -11.64 0.52 -21.82
CA ASN A 350 -12.89 1.22 -22.06
C ASN A 350 -12.89 2.62 -21.43
N TRP A 351 -12.35 2.75 -20.21
CA TRP A 351 -12.13 4.03 -19.57
C TRP A 351 -11.09 4.88 -20.31
N ILE A 352 -9.94 4.29 -20.70
CA ILE A 352 -8.92 4.97 -21.51
C ILE A 352 -9.51 5.56 -22.80
N TRP A 353 -10.48 4.86 -23.40
CA TRP A 353 -11.22 5.35 -24.57
C TRP A 353 -12.19 6.47 -24.23
N ALA A 354 -13.01 6.29 -23.19
CA ALA A 354 -14.05 7.25 -22.82
C ALA A 354 -13.46 8.61 -22.42
N ASP A 355 -12.36 8.60 -21.68
CA ASP A 355 -11.68 9.80 -21.18
C ASP A 355 -10.54 10.29 -22.09
N ASN A 356 -10.36 9.63 -23.25
CA ASN A 356 -9.31 9.94 -24.23
C ASN A 356 -7.89 10.07 -23.61
N ILE A 357 -7.53 9.11 -22.74
CA ILE A 357 -6.28 9.11 -21.97
C ILE A 357 -5.04 8.92 -22.85
N MET A 358 -5.15 8.11 -23.91
CA MET A 358 -4.05 7.81 -24.86
C MET A 358 -4.46 8.18 -26.29
N PRO A 359 -4.62 9.47 -26.62
CA PRO A 359 -4.97 9.89 -27.98
C PRO A 359 -3.83 9.60 -28.97
N VAL A 360 -4.13 9.65 -30.25
CA VAL A 360 -3.07 9.67 -31.28
C VAL A 360 -2.15 10.85 -31.03
N GLY A 361 -0.84 10.60 -31.00
CA GLY A 361 0.20 11.57 -30.65
C GLY A 361 0.64 11.51 -29.18
N GLU A 362 -0.06 10.79 -28.31
CA GLU A 362 0.36 10.63 -26.90
C GLU A 362 1.68 9.89 -26.81
N GLU A 363 2.57 10.36 -25.96
CA GLU A 363 3.88 9.78 -25.73
C GLU A 363 3.78 8.54 -24.82
N VAL A 364 4.49 7.47 -25.19
CA VAL A 364 4.56 6.21 -24.44
C VAL A 364 6.02 5.89 -24.14
N TRP A 365 6.39 5.87 -22.85
CA TRP A 365 7.72 5.49 -22.40
C TRP A 365 7.71 4.05 -21.89
N VAL A 366 8.53 3.21 -22.50
CA VAL A 366 8.66 1.79 -22.10
C VAL A 366 10.07 1.55 -21.58
N PHE A 367 10.20 1.01 -20.34
CA PHE A 367 11.51 0.80 -19.69
C PHE A 367 11.52 -0.39 -18.71
#